data_f6e447bb98b7b4d9f7abd2f298c05553
#
_entry.id   f6e447bb98b7b4d9f7abd2f298c05553
#
_cell.length_a   1.000
_cell.length_b   1.000
_cell.length_c   1.000
_cell.angle_alpha   90.00
_cell.angle_beta   90.00
_cell.angle_gamma   90.00
#
_symmetry.space_group_name_H-M   'P 1'
#
loop_
_entity.id
_entity.type
_entity.pdbx_description
1 polymer ?
#
loop_
_entity_poly.entity_id
_entity_poly.type
_entity_poly.pdbx_seq_one_letter_code
_entity_poly.pdbx_strand_id
1 'polypeptide(L)'
;MIHTSYTVGITTGEYKALQYVMVDQRDWIENAIKNRARIASEEIINKYTQFKINKGEAITAVGTTAVIEAAYTEGVIGIAT
;
A
#
# COMPACT_ATOMS: atom_id res chain seq x y z
N MET A 1 -0.60 14.22 -7.10
CA MET A 1 -0.89 12.88 -6.55
C MET A 1 -1.88 12.15 -7.45
N ILE A 2 -1.60 10.90 -7.76
CA ILE A 2 -2.49 10.07 -8.57
C ILE A 2 -3.42 9.29 -7.63
N HIS A 3 -4.71 9.37 -7.88
CA HIS A 3 -5.70 8.57 -7.16
C HIS A 3 -6.15 7.40 -8.04
N THR A 4 -6.12 6.20 -7.46
CA THR A 4 -6.60 4.99 -8.13
C THR A 4 -7.90 4.56 -7.46
N SER A 5 -8.92 4.31 -8.28
CA SER A 5 -10.22 3.85 -7.81
C SER A 5 -10.43 2.38 -8.15
N TYR A 6 -11.02 1.64 -7.22
CA TYR A 6 -11.36 0.23 -7.41
C TYR A 6 -12.85 0.04 -7.20
N THR A 7 -13.44 -0.88 -7.97
CA THR A 7 -14.82 -1.30 -7.76
C THR A 7 -14.80 -2.64 -7.05
N VAL A 8 -15.52 -2.72 -5.92
CA VAL A 8 -15.66 -3.94 -5.15
C VAL A 8 -17.08 -4.47 -5.33
N GLY A 9 -17.20 -5.67 -5.89
CA GLY A 9 -18.51 -6.33 -6.09
C GLY A 9 -18.87 -7.20 -4.89
N ILE A 10 -20.04 -6.93 -4.32
CA ILE A 10 -20.60 -7.75 -3.24
C ILE A 10 -22.07 -8.03 -3.53
N THR A 11 -22.61 -9.08 -2.94
CA THR A 11 -24.03 -9.42 -3.08
C THR A 11 -24.91 -8.48 -2.24
N THR A 12 -26.22 -8.44 -2.57
CA THR A 12 -27.17 -7.66 -1.78
C THR A 12 -27.21 -8.13 -0.32
N GLY A 13 -27.09 -9.43 -0.08
CA GLY A 13 -27.04 -9.97 1.27
C GLY A 13 -25.82 -9.54 2.05
N GLU A 14 -24.65 -9.56 1.40
CA GLU A 14 -23.41 -9.08 1.98
C GLU A 14 -23.48 -7.60 2.30
N TYR A 15 -24.04 -6.80 1.40
CA TYR A 15 -24.22 -5.36 1.59
C TYR A 15 -25.09 -5.08 2.82
N LYS A 16 -26.21 -5.79 2.95
CA LYS A 16 -27.11 -5.64 4.11
C LYS A 16 -26.45 -6.06 5.42
N ALA A 17 -25.66 -7.14 5.37
CA ALA A 17 -24.92 -7.59 6.55
C ALA A 17 -23.90 -6.55 6.99
N LEU A 18 -23.20 -5.93 6.05
CA LEU A 18 -22.25 -4.87 6.35
C LEU A 18 -22.93 -3.62 6.92
N GLN A 19 -24.13 -3.29 6.45
CA GLN A 19 -24.90 -2.17 7.01
C GLN A 19 -25.23 -2.37 8.49
N TYR A 20 -25.36 -3.61 8.94
CA TYR A 20 -25.61 -3.91 10.36
C TYR A 20 -24.43 -3.52 11.25
N VAL A 21 -23.21 -3.68 10.75
CA VAL A 21 -21.98 -3.47 11.54
C VAL A 21 -21.23 -2.18 11.22
N MET A 22 -21.61 -1.49 10.16
CA MET A 22 -20.91 -0.29 9.68
C MET A 22 -21.88 0.83 9.37
N VAL A 23 -21.55 2.03 9.84
CA VAL A 23 -22.32 3.23 9.48
C VAL A 23 -21.99 3.66 8.05
N ASP A 24 -20.72 3.63 7.67
CA ASP A 24 -20.26 3.96 6.33
C ASP A 24 -19.27 2.90 5.85
N GLN A 25 -19.73 2.04 4.95
CA GLN A 25 -18.94 0.94 4.40
C GLN A 25 -17.80 1.43 3.54
N ARG A 26 -18.02 2.51 2.80
CA ARG A 26 -17.01 3.08 1.91
C ARG A 26 -15.82 3.60 2.72
N ASP A 27 -16.08 4.34 3.78
CA ASP A 27 -15.02 4.84 4.66
C ASP A 27 -14.26 3.71 5.32
N TRP A 28 -14.96 2.66 5.73
CA TRP A 28 -14.32 1.50 6.32
C TRP A 28 -13.37 0.82 5.34
N ILE A 29 -13.81 0.61 4.11
CA ILE A 29 -13.00 -0.01 3.06
C ILE A 29 -11.79 0.88 2.72
N GLU A 30 -12.01 2.18 2.57
CA GLU A 30 -10.92 3.12 2.30
C GLU A 30 -9.88 3.11 3.43
N ASN A 31 -10.33 3.12 4.68
CA ASN A 31 -9.44 3.10 5.83
C ASN A 31 -8.66 1.79 5.93
N ALA A 32 -9.28 0.65 5.63
CA ALA A 32 -8.61 -0.64 5.62
C ALA A 32 -7.53 -0.69 4.55
N ILE A 33 -7.81 -0.21 3.34
CA ILE A 33 -6.86 -0.14 2.24
C ILE A 33 -5.70 0.80 2.57
N LYS A 34 -5.98 1.99 3.08
CA LYS A 34 -4.97 2.96 3.46
C LYS A 34 -4.06 2.43 4.57
N ASN A 35 -4.63 1.77 5.56
CA ASN A 35 -3.87 1.18 6.65
C ASN A 35 -2.94 0.08 6.13
N ARG A 36 -3.42 -0.79 5.27
CA ARG A 36 -2.61 -1.85 4.67
C ARG A 36 -1.51 -1.26 3.78
N ALA A 37 -1.82 -0.22 3.01
CA ALA A 37 -0.84 0.48 2.18
C ALA A 37 0.25 1.12 3.04
N ARG A 38 -0.10 1.70 4.18
CA ARG A 38 0.87 2.28 5.12
C ARG A 38 1.82 1.21 5.65
N ILE A 39 1.30 0.07 6.08
CA ILE A 39 2.10 -1.05 6.57
C ILE A 39 3.03 -1.57 5.47
N ALA A 40 2.51 -1.78 4.27
CA ALA A 40 3.31 -2.23 3.13
C ALA A 40 4.41 -1.21 2.77
N SER A 41 4.10 0.08 2.83
CA SER A 41 5.08 1.13 2.57
C SER A 41 6.24 1.10 3.56
N GLU A 42 5.95 0.89 4.84
CA GLU A 42 6.98 0.75 5.88
C GLU A 42 7.88 -0.47 5.63
N GLU A 43 7.29 -1.60 5.24
CA GLU A 43 8.06 -2.80 4.89
C GLU A 43 8.98 -2.57 3.69
N ILE A 44 8.48 -1.90 2.65
CA ILE A 44 9.25 -1.56 1.45
C ILE A 44 10.43 -0.65 1.80
N ILE A 45 10.18 0.39 2.59
CA ILE A 45 11.22 1.32 3.02
C ILE A 45 12.31 0.58 3.78
N ASN A 46 11.94 -0.30 4.70
CA ASN A 46 12.90 -1.08 5.46
C ASN A 46 13.73 -2.00 4.57
N LYS A 47 13.10 -2.70 3.63
CA LYS A 47 13.81 -3.57 2.68
C LYS A 47 14.77 -2.79 1.79
N TYR A 48 14.34 -1.65 1.29
CA TYR A 48 15.18 -0.80 0.46
C TYR A 48 16.36 -0.24 1.25
N THR A 49 16.13 0.20 2.46
CA THR A 49 17.18 0.70 3.35
C THR A 49 18.24 -0.37 3.60
N GLN A 50 17.83 -1.59 3.94
CA GLN A 50 18.77 -2.71 4.13
C GLN A 50 19.53 -3.05 2.87
N PHE A 51 18.85 -3.04 1.73
CA PHE A 51 19.48 -3.28 0.43
C PHE A 51 20.61 -2.28 0.17
N LYS A 52 20.34 -0.99 0.40
CA LYS A 52 21.36 0.06 0.20
C LYS A 52 22.50 -0.02 1.21
N ILE A 53 22.20 -0.32 2.48
CA ILE A 53 23.22 -0.51 3.52
C ILE A 53 24.15 -1.67 3.13
N ASN A 54 23.59 -2.79 2.70
CA ASN A 54 24.36 -3.97 2.30
C ASN A 54 25.25 -3.72 1.09
N LYS A 55 24.85 -2.81 0.20
CA LYS A 55 25.66 -2.41 -0.96
C LYS A 55 26.67 -1.30 -0.63
N GLY A 56 26.56 -0.67 0.53
CA GLY A 56 27.37 0.47 0.90
C GLY A 56 27.03 1.73 0.10
N GLU A 57 25.83 1.82 -0.45
CA GLU A 57 25.38 2.96 -1.25
C GLU A 57 24.50 3.89 -0.43
N ALA A 58 24.57 5.20 -0.72
CA ALA A 58 23.70 6.19 -0.12
C ALA A 58 22.31 6.15 -0.73
N ILE A 59 21.27 6.41 0.08
CA ILE A 59 19.90 6.57 -0.39
C ILE A 59 19.73 8.01 -0.88
N THR A 60 19.42 8.16 -2.17
CA THR A 60 19.19 9.49 -2.78
C THR A 60 17.70 9.79 -2.96
N ALA A 61 16.84 8.78 -2.91
CA ALA A 61 15.39 8.96 -3.00
C ALA A 61 14.87 9.66 -1.73
N VAL A 62 14.05 10.68 -1.90
CA VAL A 62 13.49 11.47 -0.81
C VAL A 62 11.97 11.33 -0.83
N GLY A 63 11.39 10.95 0.31
CA GLY A 63 9.96 10.75 0.46
C GLY A 63 9.51 9.31 0.19
N THR A 64 8.38 8.93 0.76
CA THR A 64 7.87 7.56 0.69
C THR A 64 7.66 7.08 -0.74
N THR A 65 7.00 7.88 -1.58
CA THR A 65 6.72 7.49 -2.97
C THR A 65 8.01 7.27 -3.76
N ALA A 66 8.98 8.17 -3.62
CA ALA A 66 10.25 8.05 -4.33
C ALA A 66 11.04 6.81 -3.91
N VAL A 67 11.02 6.47 -2.62
CA VAL A 67 11.67 5.25 -2.10
C VAL A 67 10.99 4.00 -2.65
N ILE A 68 9.66 3.96 -2.68
CA ILE A 68 8.90 2.84 -3.23
C ILE A 68 9.22 2.66 -4.72
N GLU A 69 9.20 3.73 -5.50
CA GLU A 69 9.53 3.68 -6.93
C GLU A 69 10.96 3.21 -7.16
N ALA A 70 11.91 3.69 -6.37
CA ALA A 70 13.30 3.25 -6.45
C ALA A 70 13.44 1.76 -6.13
N ALA A 71 12.69 1.25 -5.14
CA ALA A 71 12.70 -0.16 -4.78
C ALA A 71 12.21 -1.04 -5.94
N TYR A 72 11.18 -0.63 -6.66
CA TYR A 72 10.75 -1.33 -7.88
C TYR A 72 11.79 -1.25 -8.99
N THR A 73 12.32 -0.06 -9.24
CA THR A 73 13.29 0.16 -10.32
C THR A 73 14.57 -0.65 -10.10
N GLU A 74 15.03 -0.76 -8.86
CA GLU A 74 16.25 -1.49 -8.51
C GLU A 74 16.02 -2.98 -8.25
N GLY A 75 14.77 -3.45 -8.38
CA GLY A 75 14.45 -4.86 -8.27
C GLY A 75 14.43 -5.40 -6.84
N VAL A 76 14.37 -4.53 -5.82
CA VAL A 76 14.27 -4.94 -4.41
C VAL A 76 12.92 -5.56 -4.12
N ILE A 77 11.87 -5.05 -4.75
CA ILE A 77 10.51 -5.55 -4.64
C ILE A 77 9.91 -5.76 -6.02
N GLY A 78 8.85 -6.52 -6.08
CA GLY A 78 8.08 -6.75 -7.31
C GLY A 78 6.59 -6.71 -7.02
N ILE A 79 5.79 -6.62 -8.09
CA ILE A 79 4.33 -6.64 -7.98
C ILE A 79 3.90 -8.04 -7.53
N ALA A 80 3.02 -8.11 -6.53
CA ALA A 80 2.42 -9.37 -6.08
C ALA A 80 1.52 -9.95 -7.18
N THR A 81 1.73 -11.21 -7.51
CA THR A 81 0.97 -11.91 -8.55
C THR A 81 0.33 -13.17 -8.00
#